data_786aff2f29e5eb1a80a2d39250abeb49
#
_entry.id   786aff2f29e5eb1a80a2d39250abeb49
#
_cell.length_a   1.000
_cell.length_b   1.000
_cell.length_c   1.000
_cell.angle_alpha   90.00
_cell.angle_beta   90.00
_cell.angle_gamma   90.00
#
_symmetry.space_group_name_H-M   'P 1'
#
loop_
_entity.id
_entity.type
_entity.pdbx_description
1 polymer ?
#
loop_
_entity_poly.entity_id
_entity_poly.type
_entity_poly.pdbx_seq_one_letter_code
_entity_poly.pdbx_strand_id
1 'polypeptide(L)'
;MKNRVREIWLEYRSEGLFGLVLMVCAAVSHWLSYHIPVELFDGVITAIQNTCTATVCFFGAVLMFVHSEGIRIRKAWGWVLLIWGLFDTFFLIQTYFLHMPVLNIGDDAMSAFQLLVANLLAWLLLVYPQEAIRPNWLTFPKAVWQLLPMCALVGLDYLLPVDLRYVIMCYPVLLGVILTRHVRAYRLWCERNFSTMDNIDVQWIVRYLVMLLVLGLSLFYMCLTDNPARAFTQQWLLLLLFGYSTVQILFRPDPWKQLRSTVVEEEKEEEKEKEPDPANAAYRATLEEWLDKEKPYLNPEFQLMDLRQVLPLNRSYLSQLINSEYGCTFYQWINGLRIEEAKRLMTEQPDLKIQDVAERCGFSNQKVLWRTFVNETGMSPSEWKAKFPNT
;
A
#
# COMPACT_ATOMS: atom_id res chain seq x y z
N MET A 1 23.75 -5.87 11.81
CA MET A 1 22.69 -6.74 11.24
C MET A 1 21.58 -7.04 12.26
N LYS A 2 21.84 -7.47 13.49
CA LYS A 2 20.79 -7.72 14.52
C LYS A 2 19.90 -6.51 14.84
N ASN A 3 20.47 -5.31 14.98
CA ASN A 3 19.68 -4.10 15.28
C ASN A 3 18.75 -3.73 14.13
N ARG A 4 19.22 -3.82 12.88
CA ARG A 4 18.41 -3.53 11.68
C ARG A 4 17.23 -4.50 11.50
N VAL A 5 17.42 -5.78 11.84
CA VAL A 5 16.35 -6.79 11.82
C VAL A 5 15.32 -6.51 12.92
N ARG A 6 15.79 -6.10 14.11
CA ARG A 6 14.91 -5.72 15.22
C ARG A 6 14.08 -4.48 14.91
N GLU A 7 14.67 -3.49 14.27
CA GLU A 7 13.97 -2.26 13.83
C GLU A 7 12.89 -2.60 12.79
N ILE A 8 13.23 -3.37 11.76
CA ILE A 8 12.28 -3.86 10.76
C ILE A 8 11.15 -4.67 11.44
N TRP A 9 11.49 -5.55 12.38
CA TRP A 9 10.49 -6.35 13.09
C TRP A 9 9.54 -5.49 13.92
N LEU A 10 10.05 -4.47 14.64
CA LEU A 10 9.22 -3.55 15.41
C LEU A 10 8.31 -2.69 14.52
N GLU A 11 8.82 -2.30 13.36
CA GLU A 11 8.09 -1.49 12.38
C GLU A 11 6.92 -2.25 11.73
N TYR A 12 7.14 -3.52 11.35
CA TYR A 12 6.14 -4.34 10.64
C TYR A 12 5.47 -5.39 11.53
N ARG A 13 5.60 -5.29 12.85
CA ARG A 13 5.00 -6.26 13.79
C ARG A 13 3.48 -6.35 13.67
N SER A 14 2.80 -5.23 13.46
CA SER A 14 1.34 -5.19 13.31
C SER A 14 0.89 -5.86 12.01
N GLU A 15 1.65 -5.68 10.94
CA GLU A 15 1.40 -6.28 9.63
C GLU A 15 1.69 -7.78 9.65
N GLY A 16 2.76 -8.18 10.31
CA GLY A 16 3.09 -9.59 10.52
C GLY A 16 2.03 -10.32 11.36
N LEU A 17 1.53 -9.69 12.43
CA LEU A 17 0.44 -10.23 13.24
C LEU A 17 -0.86 -10.32 12.44
N PHE A 18 -1.18 -9.30 11.64
CA PHE A 18 -2.33 -9.29 10.74
C PHE A 18 -2.26 -10.43 9.72
N GLY A 19 -1.10 -10.65 9.09
CA GLY A 19 -0.87 -11.76 8.18
C GLY A 19 -1.03 -13.13 8.86
N LEU A 20 -0.50 -13.27 10.09
CA LEU A 20 -0.66 -14.50 10.87
C LEU A 20 -2.13 -14.79 11.19
N VAL A 21 -2.90 -13.77 11.60
CA VAL A 21 -4.34 -13.91 11.86
C VAL A 21 -5.08 -14.35 10.59
N LEU A 22 -4.78 -13.75 9.43
CA LEU A 22 -5.38 -14.15 8.16
C LEU A 22 -5.05 -15.61 7.79
N MET A 23 -3.80 -16.04 8.00
CA MET A 23 -3.38 -17.44 7.74
C MET A 23 -4.10 -18.40 8.67
N VAL A 24 -4.25 -18.07 9.95
CA VAL A 24 -5.04 -18.89 10.90
C VAL A 24 -6.50 -18.95 10.49
N CYS A 25 -7.11 -17.83 10.12
CA CYS A 25 -8.48 -17.79 9.62
C CYS A 25 -8.66 -18.66 8.36
N ALA A 26 -7.70 -18.58 7.41
CA ALA A 26 -7.72 -19.42 6.22
C ALA A 26 -7.57 -20.91 6.55
N ALA A 27 -6.68 -21.26 7.46
CA ALA A 27 -6.52 -22.66 7.91
C ALA A 27 -7.75 -23.20 8.63
N VAL A 28 -8.38 -22.40 9.51
CA VAL A 28 -9.62 -22.76 10.21
C VAL A 28 -10.77 -22.89 9.22
N SER A 29 -10.93 -21.96 8.28
CA SER A 29 -11.92 -22.03 7.22
C SER A 29 -11.75 -23.31 6.37
N HIS A 30 -10.51 -23.62 6.01
CA HIS A 30 -10.18 -24.83 5.28
C HIS A 30 -10.48 -26.09 6.09
N TRP A 31 -10.12 -26.12 7.39
CA TRP A 31 -10.45 -27.24 8.27
C TRP A 31 -11.96 -27.44 8.42
N LEU A 32 -12.73 -26.37 8.62
CA LEU A 32 -14.19 -26.43 8.66
C LEU A 32 -14.76 -26.98 7.37
N SER A 33 -14.19 -26.61 6.22
CA SER A 33 -14.65 -27.07 4.91
C SER A 33 -14.55 -28.58 4.71
N TYR A 34 -13.60 -29.25 5.38
CA TYR A 34 -13.53 -30.74 5.36
C TYR A 34 -14.65 -31.42 6.10
N HIS A 35 -15.36 -30.75 7.00
CA HIS A 35 -16.42 -31.32 7.82
C HIS A 35 -17.81 -31.06 7.22
N ILE A 36 -17.91 -30.33 6.12
CA ILE A 36 -19.15 -30.02 5.44
C ILE A 36 -19.30 -30.99 4.24
N PRO A 37 -20.47 -31.61 4.04
CA PRO A 37 -20.71 -32.50 2.89
C PRO A 37 -20.46 -31.78 1.56
N VAL A 38 -19.76 -32.45 0.64
CA VAL A 38 -19.37 -31.89 -0.67
C VAL A 38 -20.60 -31.41 -1.46
N GLU A 39 -21.69 -32.14 -1.39
CA GLU A 39 -22.96 -31.82 -2.05
C GLU A 39 -23.53 -30.47 -1.63
N LEU A 40 -23.28 -30.06 -0.38
CA LEU A 40 -23.71 -28.76 0.14
C LEU A 40 -22.82 -27.62 -0.38
N PHE A 41 -21.55 -27.93 -0.65
CA PHE A 41 -20.62 -26.95 -1.23
C PHE A 41 -20.90 -26.66 -2.70
N ASP A 42 -21.13 -27.73 -3.50
CA ASP A 42 -21.28 -27.58 -4.95
C ASP A 42 -22.62 -26.92 -5.35
N GLY A 43 -23.55 -26.81 -4.41
CA GLY A 43 -24.83 -26.17 -4.65
C GLY A 43 -24.99 -24.82 -3.94
N VAL A 44 -25.56 -24.90 -2.73
CA VAL A 44 -26.07 -23.70 -2.02
C VAL A 44 -24.98 -22.77 -1.52
N ILE A 45 -23.90 -23.32 -0.94
CA ILE A 45 -22.86 -22.49 -0.32
C ILE A 45 -22.09 -21.68 -1.36
N THR A 46 -21.71 -22.29 -2.48
CA THR A 46 -21.01 -21.60 -3.57
C THR A 46 -21.90 -20.53 -4.21
N ALA A 47 -23.20 -20.82 -4.38
CA ALA A 47 -24.16 -19.83 -4.88
C ALA A 47 -24.29 -18.63 -3.94
N ILE A 48 -24.41 -18.86 -2.63
CA ILE A 48 -24.45 -17.77 -1.63
C ILE A 48 -23.16 -16.95 -1.67
N GLN A 49 -21.99 -17.59 -1.70
CA GLN A 49 -20.71 -16.89 -1.73
C GLN A 49 -20.55 -16.02 -2.97
N ASN A 50 -20.80 -16.57 -4.17
CA ASN A 50 -20.71 -15.82 -5.42
C ASN A 50 -21.70 -14.64 -5.44
N THR A 51 -22.91 -14.84 -4.93
CA THR A 51 -23.92 -13.78 -4.81
C THR A 51 -23.45 -12.69 -3.85
N CYS A 52 -22.88 -13.04 -2.69
CA CYS A 52 -22.34 -12.09 -1.74
C CYS A 52 -21.18 -11.30 -2.35
N THR A 53 -20.24 -11.97 -3.01
CA THR A 53 -19.08 -11.33 -3.64
C THR A 53 -19.52 -10.41 -4.77
N ALA A 54 -20.39 -10.84 -5.66
CA ALA A 54 -20.93 -10.02 -6.74
C ALA A 54 -21.65 -8.77 -6.18
N THR A 55 -22.47 -8.93 -5.15
CA THR A 55 -23.19 -7.83 -4.50
C THR A 55 -22.22 -6.79 -3.91
N VAL A 56 -21.21 -7.24 -3.16
CA VAL A 56 -20.19 -6.37 -2.58
C VAL A 56 -19.39 -5.67 -3.68
N CYS A 57 -19.04 -6.37 -4.74
CA CYS A 57 -18.32 -5.81 -5.88
C CYS A 57 -19.15 -4.73 -6.61
N PHE A 58 -20.42 -4.99 -6.91
CA PHE A 58 -21.29 -4.00 -7.57
C PHE A 58 -21.53 -2.78 -6.69
N PHE A 59 -21.86 -2.99 -5.41
CA PHE A 59 -22.03 -1.89 -4.47
C PHE A 59 -20.75 -1.07 -4.29
N GLY A 60 -19.61 -1.74 -4.13
CA GLY A 60 -18.31 -1.10 -4.08
C GLY A 60 -17.98 -0.33 -5.36
N ALA A 61 -18.28 -0.87 -6.54
CA ALA A 61 -18.07 -0.18 -7.82
C ALA A 61 -18.91 1.10 -7.92
N VAL A 62 -20.19 1.04 -7.55
CA VAL A 62 -21.06 2.22 -7.52
C VAL A 62 -20.51 3.28 -6.57
N LEU A 63 -20.12 2.91 -5.35
CA LEU A 63 -19.52 3.83 -4.39
C LEU A 63 -18.25 4.50 -4.96
N MET A 64 -17.38 3.74 -5.62
CA MET A 64 -16.16 4.26 -6.22
C MET A 64 -16.45 5.24 -7.37
N PHE A 65 -17.41 4.95 -8.24
CA PHE A 65 -17.75 5.83 -9.35
C PHE A 65 -18.43 7.12 -8.87
N VAL A 66 -19.36 7.01 -7.91
CA VAL A 66 -20.08 8.17 -7.34
C VAL A 66 -19.11 9.11 -6.60
N HIS A 67 -18.22 8.55 -5.78
CA HIS A 67 -17.26 9.34 -4.99
C HIS A 67 -15.90 9.50 -5.70
N SER A 68 -15.86 9.35 -7.02
CA SER A 68 -14.59 9.43 -7.75
C SER A 68 -13.95 10.81 -7.70
N GLU A 69 -14.75 11.90 -7.64
CA GLU A 69 -14.28 13.31 -7.56
C GLU A 69 -13.10 13.63 -8.52
N GLY A 70 -13.03 12.96 -9.65
CA GLY A 70 -11.89 13.05 -10.57
C GLY A 70 -10.65 12.26 -10.19
N ILE A 71 -10.64 11.57 -9.04
CA ILE A 71 -9.53 10.74 -8.59
C ILE A 71 -9.46 9.46 -9.42
N ARG A 72 -8.44 9.36 -10.27
CA ARG A 72 -8.26 8.25 -11.21
C ARG A 72 -8.21 6.88 -10.54
N ILE A 73 -7.59 6.78 -9.37
CA ILE A 73 -7.48 5.55 -8.58
C ILE A 73 -8.85 5.01 -8.18
N ARG A 74 -9.78 5.86 -7.72
CA ARG A 74 -11.14 5.45 -7.37
C ARG A 74 -11.87 4.87 -8.58
N LYS A 75 -11.74 5.51 -9.74
CA LYS A 75 -12.30 4.98 -11.00
C LYS A 75 -11.68 3.64 -11.39
N ALA A 76 -10.34 3.51 -11.31
CA ALA A 76 -9.66 2.26 -11.63
C ALA A 76 -10.11 1.11 -10.71
N TRP A 77 -10.23 1.36 -9.41
CA TRP A 77 -10.75 0.35 -8.47
C TRP A 77 -12.21 0.02 -8.72
N GLY A 78 -13.04 1.01 -9.05
CA GLY A 78 -14.43 0.79 -9.47
C GLY A 78 -14.54 -0.16 -10.66
N TRP A 79 -13.66 -0.02 -11.66
CA TRP A 79 -13.60 -0.94 -12.79
C TRP A 79 -13.16 -2.35 -12.40
N VAL A 80 -12.18 -2.49 -11.50
CA VAL A 80 -11.77 -3.81 -10.99
C VAL A 80 -12.94 -4.52 -10.33
N LEU A 81 -13.65 -3.83 -9.43
CA LEU A 81 -14.82 -4.38 -8.75
C LEU A 81 -15.95 -4.73 -9.73
N LEU A 82 -16.23 -3.86 -10.70
CA LEU A 82 -17.27 -4.10 -11.70
C LEU A 82 -16.97 -5.35 -12.54
N ILE A 83 -15.74 -5.46 -13.05
CA ILE A 83 -15.32 -6.61 -13.86
C ILE A 83 -15.42 -7.91 -13.04
N TRP A 84 -14.99 -7.84 -11.78
CA TRP A 84 -15.08 -9.02 -10.90
C TRP A 84 -16.52 -9.41 -10.60
N GLY A 85 -17.38 -8.46 -10.26
CA GLY A 85 -18.80 -8.70 -10.01
C GLY A 85 -19.53 -9.26 -11.24
N LEU A 86 -19.21 -8.79 -12.44
CA LEU A 86 -19.72 -9.36 -13.69
C LEU A 86 -19.23 -10.79 -13.92
N PHE A 87 -17.97 -11.07 -13.64
CA PHE A 87 -17.42 -12.42 -13.76
C PHE A 87 -18.10 -13.40 -12.80
N ASP A 88 -18.23 -13.05 -11.52
CA ASP A 88 -18.94 -13.89 -10.53
C ASP A 88 -20.42 -14.11 -10.90
N THR A 89 -21.09 -13.06 -11.41
CA THR A 89 -22.47 -13.14 -11.86
C THR A 89 -22.60 -14.06 -13.09
N PHE A 90 -21.70 -13.92 -14.06
CA PHE A 90 -21.67 -14.78 -15.24
C PHE A 90 -21.47 -16.24 -14.84
N PHE A 91 -20.53 -16.53 -13.95
CA PHE A 91 -20.28 -17.88 -13.45
C PHE A 91 -21.49 -18.46 -12.72
N LEU A 92 -22.17 -17.65 -11.90
CA LEU A 92 -23.38 -18.03 -11.20
C LEU A 92 -24.53 -18.36 -12.17
N ILE A 93 -24.79 -17.52 -13.15
CA ILE A 93 -25.82 -17.74 -14.17
C ILE A 93 -25.54 -19.02 -14.96
N GLN A 94 -24.29 -19.21 -15.36
CA GLN A 94 -23.90 -20.39 -16.14
C GLN A 94 -24.07 -21.69 -15.35
N THR A 95 -23.60 -21.71 -14.10
CA THR A 95 -23.63 -22.94 -13.28
C THR A 95 -25.04 -23.31 -12.85
N TYR A 96 -25.87 -22.35 -12.46
CA TYR A 96 -27.14 -22.63 -11.80
C TYR A 96 -28.39 -22.42 -12.68
N PHE A 97 -28.34 -21.51 -13.65
CA PHE A 97 -29.52 -21.24 -14.49
C PHE A 97 -29.47 -21.90 -15.86
N LEU A 98 -28.31 -21.92 -16.49
CA LEU A 98 -28.25 -22.48 -17.84
C LEU A 98 -27.91 -23.94 -17.87
N HIS A 99 -27.45 -24.55 -16.77
CA HIS A 99 -26.98 -25.94 -16.69
C HIS A 99 -26.08 -26.29 -17.89
N MET A 100 -25.50 -25.30 -18.53
CA MET A 100 -24.63 -25.53 -19.66
C MET A 100 -23.24 -25.85 -19.14
N PRO A 101 -22.62 -26.94 -19.59
CA PRO A 101 -21.15 -27.03 -19.45
C PRO A 101 -20.56 -25.79 -20.08
N VAL A 102 -19.72 -25.09 -19.30
CA VAL A 102 -19.06 -23.85 -19.70
C VAL A 102 -18.48 -24.06 -21.08
N LEU A 103 -19.07 -23.42 -22.12
CA LEU A 103 -18.65 -23.50 -23.51
C LEU A 103 -18.18 -24.90 -23.92
N ASN A 104 -18.74 -25.49 -24.93
CA ASN A 104 -18.34 -26.82 -25.44
C ASN A 104 -16.92 -26.78 -26.06
N ILE A 105 -15.99 -26.18 -25.31
CA ILE A 105 -14.56 -26.04 -25.59
C ILE A 105 -13.93 -27.24 -24.88
N GLY A 106 -13.10 -28.01 -25.54
CA GLY A 106 -12.43 -29.18 -24.96
C GLY A 106 -11.79 -28.85 -23.59
N ASP A 107 -11.65 -29.82 -22.72
CA ASP A 107 -11.22 -29.64 -21.32
C ASP A 107 -9.92 -28.85 -21.19
N ASP A 108 -8.98 -29.02 -22.13
CA ASP A 108 -7.71 -28.31 -22.15
C ASP A 108 -7.87 -26.81 -22.47
N ALA A 109 -8.74 -26.48 -23.44
CA ALA A 109 -9.01 -25.08 -23.79
C ALA A 109 -9.78 -24.36 -22.70
N MET A 110 -10.66 -25.07 -21.97
CA MET A 110 -11.33 -24.53 -20.79
C MET A 110 -10.35 -24.23 -19.66
N SER A 111 -9.42 -25.12 -19.40
CA SER A 111 -8.37 -24.95 -18.40
C SER A 111 -7.49 -23.75 -18.73
N ALA A 112 -7.08 -23.58 -20.00
CA ALA A 112 -6.29 -22.44 -20.46
C ALA A 112 -7.07 -21.12 -20.31
N PHE A 113 -8.37 -21.09 -20.66
CA PHE A 113 -9.23 -19.92 -20.48
C PHE A 113 -9.36 -19.51 -19.00
N GLN A 114 -9.63 -20.46 -18.12
CA GLN A 114 -9.73 -20.22 -16.67
C GLN A 114 -8.41 -19.67 -16.12
N LEU A 115 -7.28 -20.23 -16.54
CA LEU A 115 -5.95 -19.81 -16.14
C LEU A 115 -5.65 -18.38 -16.62
N LEU A 116 -6.02 -18.04 -17.86
CA LEU A 116 -5.89 -16.69 -18.41
C LEU A 116 -6.70 -15.67 -17.59
N VAL A 117 -7.97 -15.99 -17.33
CA VAL A 117 -8.86 -15.10 -16.56
C VAL A 117 -8.35 -14.92 -15.13
N ALA A 118 -7.94 -15.99 -14.45
CA ALA A 118 -7.40 -15.89 -13.09
C ALA A 118 -6.15 -15.01 -13.01
N ASN A 119 -5.25 -15.14 -13.98
CA ASN A 119 -4.05 -14.32 -14.05
C ASN A 119 -4.35 -12.86 -14.43
N LEU A 120 -5.30 -12.61 -15.32
CA LEU A 120 -5.76 -11.25 -15.64
C LEU A 120 -6.34 -10.56 -14.40
N LEU A 121 -7.15 -11.26 -13.63
CA LEU A 121 -7.71 -10.74 -12.38
C LEU A 121 -6.62 -10.49 -11.34
N ALA A 122 -5.65 -11.40 -11.19
CA ALA A 122 -4.49 -11.21 -10.33
C ALA A 122 -3.66 -9.98 -10.75
N TRP A 123 -3.46 -9.79 -12.05
CA TRP A 123 -2.79 -8.60 -12.58
C TRP A 123 -3.56 -7.31 -12.25
N LEU A 124 -4.87 -7.28 -12.40
CA LEU A 124 -5.70 -6.13 -12.04
C LEU A 124 -5.55 -5.75 -10.56
N LEU A 125 -5.50 -6.75 -9.66
CA LEU A 125 -5.26 -6.52 -8.23
C LEU A 125 -3.88 -5.90 -7.96
N LEU A 126 -2.86 -6.24 -8.74
CA LEU A 126 -1.50 -5.70 -8.60
C LEU A 126 -1.31 -4.33 -9.25
N VAL A 127 -2.10 -4.00 -10.26
CA VAL A 127 -2.07 -2.68 -10.93
C VAL A 127 -2.55 -1.58 -10.00
N TYR A 128 -3.58 -1.85 -9.20
CA TYR A 128 -4.17 -0.85 -8.32
C TYR A 128 -3.15 -0.18 -7.37
N PRO A 129 -2.37 -0.92 -6.55
CA PRO A 129 -1.41 -0.28 -5.67
C PRO A 129 -0.26 0.43 -6.42
N GLN A 130 0.07 -0.01 -7.64
CA GLN A 130 1.07 0.67 -8.48
C GLN A 130 0.58 2.05 -8.93
N GLU A 131 -0.67 2.14 -9.37
CA GLU A 131 -1.30 3.40 -9.76
C GLU A 131 -1.57 4.30 -8.53
N ALA A 132 -1.79 3.71 -7.34
CA ALA A 132 -1.94 4.43 -6.08
C ALA A 132 -0.65 5.13 -5.65
N ILE A 133 0.50 4.47 -5.86
CA ILE A 133 1.83 5.00 -5.52
C ILE A 133 2.31 6.03 -6.55
N ARG A 134 2.03 5.79 -7.83
CA ARG A 134 2.46 6.64 -8.95
C ARG A 134 1.28 6.89 -9.88
N PRO A 135 0.52 7.95 -9.70
CA PRO A 135 -0.57 8.32 -10.60
C PRO A 135 -0.06 8.46 -12.04
N ASN A 136 -0.83 7.92 -13.00
CA ASN A 136 -0.49 7.84 -14.42
C ASN A 136 0.72 6.92 -14.74
N TRP A 137 1.13 6.05 -13.80
CA TRP A 137 2.20 5.09 -14.06
C TRP A 137 1.80 4.05 -15.11
N LEU A 138 0.55 3.59 -15.09
CA LEU A 138 0.05 2.62 -16.05
C LEU A 138 -0.23 3.30 -17.39
N THR A 139 0.68 3.12 -18.32
CA THR A 139 0.51 3.49 -19.73
C THR A 139 0.18 2.25 -20.56
N PHE A 140 -0.44 2.42 -21.73
CA PHE A 140 -0.76 1.30 -22.61
C PHE A 140 0.45 0.39 -22.92
N PRO A 141 1.64 0.91 -23.29
CA PRO A 141 2.80 0.06 -23.48
C PRO A 141 3.18 -0.76 -22.25
N LYS A 142 3.14 -0.17 -21.05
CA LYS A 142 3.46 -0.88 -19.80
C LYS A 142 2.46 -1.98 -19.50
N ALA A 143 1.16 -1.76 -19.75
CA ALA A 143 0.15 -2.79 -19.62
C ALA A 143 0.43 -3.96 -20.56
N VAL A 144 0.73 -3.66 -21.84
CA VAL A 144 1.08 -4.68 -22.83
C VAL A 144 2.33 -5.47 -22.40
N TRP A 145 3.39 -4.79 -21.94
CA TRP A 145 4.61 -5.45 -21.47
C TRP A 145 4.38 -6.38 -20.26
N GLN A 146 3.41 -6.07 -19.42
CA GLN A 146 3.05 -6.94 -18.28
C GLN A 146 2.13 -8.09 -18.68
N LEU A 147 1.20 -7.88 -19.61
CA LEU A 147 0.24 -8.90 -20.02
C LEU A 147 0.80 -9.86 -21.08
N LEU A 148 1.67 -9.38 -21.96
CA LEU A 148 2.21 -10.19 -23.05
C LEU A 148 2.92 -11.47 -22.59
N PRO A 149 3.84 -11.45 -21.60
CA PRO A 149 4.47 -12.67 -21.10
C PRO A 149 3.48 -13.66 -20.51
N MET A 150 2.46 -13.16 -19.82
CA MET A 150 1.39 -13.97 -19.23
C MET A 150 0.56 -14.66 -20.31
N CYS A 151 0.11 -13.91 -21.31
CA CYS A 151 -0.64 -14.49 -22.44
C CYS A 151 0.20 -15.49 -23.23
N ALA A 152 1.49 -15.20 -23.42
CA ALA A 152 2.42 -16.11 -24.09
C ALA A 152 2.61 -17.41 -23.31
N LEU A 153 2.76 -17.35 -21.99
CA LEU A 153 2.90 -18.54 -21.13
C LEU A 153 1.64 -19.41 -21.17
N VAL A 154 0.44 -18.80 -21.09
CA VAL A 154 -0.83 -19.55 -21.21
C VAL A 154 -0.99 -20.16 -22.60
N GLY A 155 -0.62 -19.43 -23.66
CA GLY A 155 -0.61 -19.95 -25.02
C GLY A 155 0.35 -21.12 -25.21
N LEU A 156 1.54 -21.05 -24.61
CA LEU A 156 2.54 -22.14 -24.65
C LEU A 156 2.06 -23.38 -23.86
N ASP A 157 1.43 -23.18 -22.70
CA ASP A 157 0.83 -24.27 -21.89
C ASP A 157 -0.24 -25.02 -22.70
N TYR A 158 -1.03 -24.30 -23.48
CA TYR A 158 -2.06 -24.88 -24.34
C TYR A 158 -1.48 -25.60 -25.58
N LEU A 159 -0.40 -25.04 -26.18
CA LEU A 159 0.15 -25.56 -27.45
C LEU A 159 1.19 -26.66 -27.27
N LEU A 160 1.88 -26.70 -26.13
CA LEU A 160 2.96 -27.65 -25.87
C LEU A 160 2.51 -28.74 -24.89
N PRO A 161 3.02 -29.97 -25.01
CA PRO A 161 2.72 -31.05 -24.05
C PRO A 161 3.55 -30.87 -22.77
N VAL A 162 3.61 -29.67 -22.24
CA VAL A 162 4.36 -29.31 -21.02
C VAL A 162 3.44 -28.57 -20.08
N ASP A 163 3.31 -29.04 -18.86
CA ASP A 163 2.51 -28.38 -17.81
C ASP A 163 3.23 -27.14 -17.29
N LEU A 164 2.87 -25.95 -17.77
CA LEU A 164 3.39 -24.67 -17.35
C LEU A 164 2.54 -23.97 -16.28
N ARG A 165 1.46 -24.58 -15.80
CA ARG A 165 0.51 -23.97 -14.84
C ARG A 165 1.20 -23.41 -13.61
N TYR A 166 2.17 -24.10 -13.05
CA TYR A 166 2.93 -23.62 -11.89
C TYR A 166 3.80 -22.39 -12.20
N VAL A 167 4.39 -22.36 -13.40
CA VAL A 167 5.18 -21.18 -13.85
C VAL A 167 4.27 -19.97 -14.03
N ILE A 168 3.10 -20.18 -14.63
CA ILE A 168 2.10 -19.13 -14.85
C ILE A 168 1.61 -18.57 -13.51
N MET A 169 1.39 -19.42 -12.51
CA MET A 169 1.00 -19.01 -11.16
C MET A 169 2.09 -18.24 -10.40
N CYS A 170 3.36 -18.42 -10.75
CA CYS A 170 4.45 -17.64 -10.18
C CYS A 170 4.54 -16.20 -10.75
N TYR A 171 3.92 -15.92 -11.90
CA TYR A 171 3.99 -14.62 -12.53
C TYR A 171 3.43 -13.47 -11.68
N PRO A 172 2.23 -13.56 -11.06
CA PRO A 172 1.75 -12.55 -10.12
C PRO A 172 2.68 -12.32 -8.92
N VAL A 173 3.38 -13.36 -8.46
CA VAL A 173 4.37 -13.23 -7.37
C VAL A 173 5.54 -12.37 -7.81
N LEU A 174 6.04 -12.55 -9.04
CA LEU A 174 7.09 -11.70 -9.62
C LEU A 174 6.66 -10.23 -9.68
N LEU A 175 5.44 -9.96 -10.14
CA LEU A 175 4.87 -8.61 -10.15
C LEU A 175 4.74 -8.03 -8.74
N GLY A 176 4.36 -8.85 -7.75
CA GLY A 176 4.33 -8.48 -6.34
C GLY A 176 5.71 -8.06 -5.80
N VAL A 177 6.78 -8.78 -6.19
CA VAL A 177 8.16 -8.41 -5.83
C VAL A 177 8.56 -7.06 -6.45
N ILE A 178 8.19 -6.82 -7.70
CA ILE A 178 8.42 -5.52 -8.36
C ILE A 178 7.68 -4.41 -7.62
N LEU A 179 6.44 -4.67 -7.21
CA LEU A 179 5.65 -3.72 -6.44
C LEU A 179 6.30 -3.37 -5.09
N THR A 180 6.90 -4.33 -4.37
CA THR A 180 7.61 -4.03 -3.11
C THR A 180 8.76 -3.05 -3.29
N ARG A 181 9.47 -3.10 -4.41
CA ARG A 181 10.51 -2.11 -4.76
C ARG A 181 9.91 -0.73 -4.98
N HIS A 182 8.78 -0.63 -5.67
CA HIS A 182 8.07 0.64 -5.88
C HIS A 182 7.55 1.24 -4.57
N VAL A 183 7.02 0.41 -3.66
CA VAL A 183 6.58 0.85 -2.31
C VAL A 183 7.75 1.46 -1.52
N ARG A 184 8.91 0.79 -1.52
CA ARG A 184 10.11 1.31 -0.84
C ARG A 184 10.58 2.62 -1.44
N ALA A 185 10.64 2.73 -2.76
CA ALA A 185 11.03 3.95 -3.45
C ALA A 185 10.07 5.10 -3.15
N TYR A 186 8.76 4.83 -3.14
CA TYR A 186 7.73 5.81 -2.78
C TYR A 186 7.86 6.27 -1.33
N ARG A 187 8.09 5.35 -0.39
CA ARG A 187 8.30 5.70 1.01
C ARG A 187 9.51 6.64 1.19
N LEU A 188 10.64 6.32 0.58
CA LEU A 188 11.82 7.17 0.61
C LEU A 188 11.55 8.56 0.00
N TRP A 189 10.76 8.59 -1.06
CA TRP A 189 10.34 9.83 -1.67
C TRP A 189 9.44 10.65 -0.72
N CYS A 190 8.50 10.01 -0.01
CA CYS A 190 7.68 10.69 1.01
C CYS A 190 8.55 11.24 2.15
N GLU A 191 9.50 10.45 2.66
CA GLU A 191 10.42 10.86 3.73
C GLU A 191 11.31 12.06 3.33
N ARG A 192 11.57 12.23 2.04
CA ARG A 192 12.31 13.38 1.51
C ARG A 192 11.49 14.65 1.34
N ASN A 193 10.17 14.57 1.36
CA ASN A 193 9.30 15.68 0.96
C ASN A 193 8.31 16.13 2.02
N PHE A 194 7.95 15.29 2.98
CA PHE A 194 6.94 15.57 3.98
C PHE A 194 7.50 15.45 5.39
N SER A 195 7.05 16.33 6.28
CA SER A 195 7.40 16.30 7.70
C SER A 195 6.50 15.38 8.52
N THR A 196 5.33 14.99 7.99
CA THR A 196 4.39 14.05 8.59
C THR A 196 4.00 12.96 7.62
N MET A 197 3.94 11.70 8.09
CA MET A 197 3.66 10.53 7.24
C MET A 197 2.25 9.96 7.44
N ASP A 198 1.45 10.48 8.40
CA ASP A 198 0.21 9.84 8.83
C ASP A 198 -0.85 9.74 7.74
N ASN A 199 -0.96 10.74 6.87
CA ASN A 199 -1.92 10.73 5.76
C ASN A 199 -1.36 10.12 4.47
N ILE A 200 -0.05 9.87 4.44
CA ILE A 200 0.70 9.43 3.25
C ILE A 200 1.22 8.00 3.47
N ASP A 201 0.97 7.44 4.67
CA ASP A 201 1.53 6.16 5.09
C ASP A 201 1.19 5.02 4.13
N VAL A 202 2.23 4.29 3.75
CA VAL A 202 2.15 3.10 2.87
C VAL A 202 1.79 1.82 3.63
N GLN A 203 1.53 1.85 4.95
CA GLN A 203 1.20 0.66 5.75
C GLN A 203 -0.01 -0.09 5.20
N TRP A 204 -1.00 0.63 4.67
CA TRP A 204 -2.16 0.00 4.04
C TRP A 204 -1.78 -0.82 2.79
N ILE A 205 -0.77 -0.37 2.02
CA ILE A 205 -0.26 -1.11 0.85
C ILE A 205 0.45 -2.37 1.32
N VAL A 206 1.20 -2.29 2.41
CA VAL A 206 1.85 -3.47 3.01
C VAL A 206 0.80 -4.47 3.46
N ARG A 207 -0.27 -4.04 4.13
CA ARG A 207 -1.40 -4.90 4.52
C ARG A 207 -2.08 -5.51 3.31
N TYR A 208 -2.31 -4.72 2.28
CA TYR A 208 -2.86 -5.17 1.01
C TYR A 208 -1.97 -6.25 0.36
N LEU A 209 -0.65 -6.04 0.33
CA LEU A 209 0.30 -7.04 -0.17
C LEU A 209 0.33 -8.32 0.67
N VAL A 210 0.22 -8.21 2.00
CA VAL A 210 0.09 -9.36 2.89
C VAL A 210 -1.19 -10.15 2.58
N MET A 211 -2.32 -9.47 2.36
CA MET A 211 -3.57 -10.13 1.94
C MET A 211 -3.42 -10.83 0.59
N LEU A 212 -2.78 -10.18 -0.39
CA LEU A 212 -2.49 -10.80 -1.69
C LEU A 212 -1.55 -12.01 -1.57
N LEU A 213 -0.56 -11.95 -0.69
CA LEU A 213 0.34 -13.08 -0.43
C LEU A 213 -0.42 -14.26 0.16
N VAL A 214 -1.26 -14.03 1.17
CA VAL A 214 -2.09 -15.08 1.79
C VAL A 214 -3.06 -15.68 0.77
N LEU A 215 -3.66 -14.83 -0.07
CA LEU A 215 -4.52 -15.26 -1.18
C LEU A 215 -3.75 -16.13 -2.19
N GLY A 216 -2.53 -15.71 -2.57
CA GLY A 216 -1.67 -16.46 -3.49
C GLY A 216 -1.23 -17.81 -2.91
N LEU A 217 -0.85 -17.85 -1.63
CA LEU A 217 -0.51 -19.10 -0.94
C LEU A 217 -1.72 -20.04 -0.84
N SER A 218 -2.92 -19.52 -0.59
CA SER A 218 -4.16 -20.28 -0.59
C SER A 218 -4.46 -20.86 -1.98
N LEU A 219 -4.29 -20.07 -3.05
CA LEU A 219 -4.41 -20.55 -4.44
C LEU A 219 -3.41 -21.65 -4.76
N PHE A 220 -2.14 -21.46 -4.41
CA PHE A 220 -1.10 -22.47 -4.62
C PHE A 220 -1.43 -23.78 -3.88
N TYR A 221 -1.87 -23.68 -2.63
CA TYR A 221 -2.32 -24.85 -1.86
C TYR A 221 -3.52 -25.54 -2.53
N MET A 222 -4.44 -24.76 -3.11
CA MET A 222 -5.54 -25.29 -3.89
C MET A 222 -5.08 -26.18 -5.06
N CYS A 223 -3.99 -25.85 -5.72
CA CYS A 223 -3.47 -26.63 -6.83
C CYS A 223 -2.84 -27.97 -6.40
N LEU A 224 -2.43 -28.07 -5.13
CA LEU A 224 -1.76 -29.25 -4.59
C LEU A 224 -2.74 -30.31 -4.04
N THR A 225 -4.01 -29.96 -3.87
CA THR A 225 -5.00 -30.84 -3.23
C THR A 225 -6.29 -30.92 -4.05
N ASP A 226 -6.97 -32.05 -4.13
CA ASP A 226 -8.21 -32.25 -4.92
C ASP A 226 -9.51 -32.07 -4.10
N ASN A 227 -9.60 -31.06 -3.23
CA ASN A 227 -10.78 -30.84 -2.39
C ASN A 227 -11.63 -29.65 -2.88
N PRO A 228 -12.92 -29.80 -3.23
CA PRO A 228 -13.78 -28.71 -3.71
C PRO A 228 -14.03 -27.60 -2.68
N ALA A 229 -13.91 -27.91 -1.39
CA ALA A 229 -14.06 -26.93 -0.31
C ALA A 229 -13.02 -25.78 -0.32
N ARG A 230 -12.01 -25.86 -1.18
CA ARG A 230 -10.95 -24.86 -1.34
C ARG A 230 -11.46 -23.54 -1.90
N ALA A 231 -12.37 -23.61 -2.86
CA ALA A 231 -13.01 -22.45 -3.45
C ALA A 231 -13.69 -21.59 -2.38
N PHE A 232 -14.22 -22.21 -1.33
CA PHE A 232 -14.82 -21.54 -0.19
C PHE A 232 -13.86 -20.59 0.53
N THR A 233 -12.70 -21.07 0.96
CA THR A 233 -11.69 -20.23 1.65
C THR A 233 -11.20 -19.12 0.75
N GLN A 234 -10.96 -19.40 -0.51
CA GLN A 234 -10.49 -18.46 -1.51
C GLN A 234 -11.45 -17.29 -1.69
N GLN A 235 -12.73 -17.59 -1.83
CA GLN A 235 -13.77 -16.57 -2.04
C GLN A 235 -13.92 -15.63 -0.83
N TRP A 236 -13.82 -16.14 0.40
CA TRP A 236 -13.83 -15.31 1.59
C TRP A 236 -12.60 -14.41 1.70
N LEU A 237 -11.42 -14.91 1.34
CA LEU A 237 -10.20 -14.09 1.31
C LEU A 237 -10.30 -12.96 0.27
N LEU A 238 -10.88 -13.23 -0.89
CA LEU A 238 -11.16 -12.21 -1.91
C LEU A 238 -12.16 -11.17 -1.41
N LEU A 239 -13.25 -11.59 -0.78
CA LEU A 239 -14.25 -10.70 -0.23
C LEU A 239 -13.65 -9.75 0.82
N LEU A 240 -12.81 -10.27 1.71
CA LEU A 240 -12.08 -9.48 2.70
C LEU A 240 -11.12 -8.49 2.03
N LEU A 241 -10.40 -8.93 0.99
CA LEU A 241 -9.50 -8.07 0.23
C LEU A 241 -10.27 -6.91 -0.44
N PHE A 242 -11.37 -7.20 -1.10
CA PHE A 242 -12.20 -6.19 -1.76
C PHE A 242 -12.81 -5.21 -0.77
N GLY A 243 -13.40 -5.71 0.32
CA GLY A 243 -13.97 -4.87 1.38
C GLY A 243 -12.93 -3.95 2.02
N TYR A 244 -11.79 -4.51 2.43
CA TYR A 244 -10.69 -3.75 3.01
C TYR A 244 -10.17 -2.67 2.06
N SER A 245 -9.91 -3.04 0.80
CA SER A 245 -9.37 -2.12 -0.20
C SER A 245 -10.35 -1.00 -0.51
N THR A 246 -11.64 -1.32 -0.67
CA THR A 246 -12.71 -0.33 -0.93
C THR A 246 -12.80 0.70 0.20
N VAL A 247 -12.78 0.25 1.46
CA VAL A 247 -12.78 1.14 2.62
C VAL A 247 -11.53 2.04 2.63
N GLN A 248 -10.36 1.46 2.41
CA GLN A 248 -9.12 2.23 2.41
C GLN A 248 -9.09 3.30 1.30
N ILE A 249 -9.58 2.99 0.11
CA ILE A 249 -9.59 3.92 -1.03
C ILE A 249 -10.62 5.03 -0.84
N LEU A 250 -11.78 4.69 -0.27
CA LEU A 250 -12.89 5.63 -0.10
C LEU A 250 -12.56 6.69 0.95
N PHE A 251 -12.03 6.28 2.09
CA PHE A 251 -11.81 7.15 3.25
C PHE A 251 -10.42 7.79 3.32
N ARG A 252 -9.53 7.46 2.37
CA ARG A 252 -8.19 8.02 2.38
C ARG A 252 -8.13 9.32 1.56
N PRO A 253 -7.53 10.41 2.12
CA PRO A 253 -7.24 11.60 1.35
C PRO A 253 -6.25 11.26 0.21
N ASP A 254 -6.41 11.91 -0.94
CA ASP A 254 -5.46 11.78 -2.05
C ASP A 254 -4.17 12.53 -1.70
N PRO A 255 -3.05 11.84 -1.44
CA PRO A 255 -1.79 12.48 -1.08
C PRO A 255 -1.23 13.34 -2.23
N TRP A 256 -1.66 13.07 -3.45
CA TRP A 256 -1.21 13.77 -4.65
C TRP A 256 -2.01 15.06 -4.93
N LYS A 257 -3.13 15.30 -4.22
CA LYS A 257 -3.96 16.49 -4.44
C LYS A 257 -3.19 17.78 -4.15
N GLN A 258 -2.34 17.76 -3.12
CA GLN A 258 -1.50 18.91 -2.75
C GLN A 258 -0.26 19.06 -3.64
N LEU A 259 0.20 17.97 -4.27
CA LEU A 259 1.42 17.96 -5.08
C LEU A 259 1.19 18.18 -6.57
N ARG A 260 -0.04 18.05 -7.06
CA ARG A 260 -0.34 18.20 -8.51
C ARG A 260 0.01 19.56 -9.08
N SER A 261 0.01 20.59 -8.25
CA SER A 261 0.36 21.96 -8.70
C SER A 261 1.88 22.17 -8.86
N THR A 262 2.70 21.40 -8.15
CA THR A 262 4.16 21.59 -8.11
C THR A 262 4.93 20.56 -8.96
N VAL A 263 4.45 19.33 -9.09
CA VAL A 263 5.19 18.25 -9.78
C VAL A 263 5.18 18.41 -11.31
N VAL A 264 4.15 19.03 -11.88
CA VAL A 264 4.04 19.18 -13.35
C VAL A 264 5.08 20.16 -13.91
N GLU A 265 5.56 21.10 -13.10
CA GLU A 265 6.57 22.07 -13.53
C GLU A 265 8.01 21.52 -13.37
N GLU A 266 8.25 20.57 -12.46
CA GLU A 266 9.62 20.12 -12.08
C GLU A 266 10.13 18.91 -12.88
N GLU A 267 9.27 18.04 -13.44
CA GLU A 267 9.73 16.90 -14.27
C GLU A 267 10.57 17.30 -15.50
N LYS A 268 10.54 18.57 -15.86
CA LYS A 268 11.34 19.13 -16.97
C LYS A 268 12.72 19.64 -16.57
N GLU A 269 13.01 19.79 -15.27
CA GLU A 269 14.27 20.34 -14.76
C GLU A 269 15.22 19.33 -14.11
N GLU A 270 14.81 18.05 -13.92
CA GLU A 270 15.56 17.05 -13.14
C GLU A 270 16.83 16.46 -13.81
N GLU A 271 17.25 16.91 -14.97
CA GLU A 271 18.40 16.29 -15.70
C GLU A 271 19.78 16.90 -15.41
N LYS A 272 20.00 17.61 -14.32
CA LYS A 272 21.37 18.07 -13.97
C LYS A 272 21.70 17.83 -12.51
N GLU A 273 22.26 16.65 -12.22
CA GLU A 273 23.07 16.44 -11.02
C GLU A 273 24.22 17.47 -11.02
N LYS A 274 24.24 18.38 -10.06
CA LYS A 274 25.38 19.25 -9.80
C LYS A 274 26.05 18.87 -8.50
N GLU A 275 27.40 18.90 -8.53
CA GLU A 275 28.28 18.75 -7.36
C GLU A 275 27.93 19.73 -6.23
N PRO A 276 28.28 19.41 -4.95
CA PRO A 276 28.02 20.29 -3.82
C PRO A 276 28.61 21.70 -4.05
N ASP A 277 27.72 22.68 -4.02
CA ASP A 277 28.04 24.08 -4.27
C ASP A 277 28.64 24.69 -2.98
N PRO A 278 29.74 25.46 -3.04
CA PRO A 278 30.28 26.21 -1.90
C PRO A 278 29.28 27.18 -1.24
N ALA A 279 28.18 27.49 -1.91
CA ALA A 279 27.06 28.25 -1.36
C ALA A 279 26.26 27.53 -0.28
N ASN A 280 26.41 26.19 -0.12
CA ASN A 280 25.65 25.41 0.83
C ASN A 280 25.75 25.86 2.29
N ALA A 281 26.93 26.31 2.70
CA ALA A 281 27.14 26.86 4.06
C ALA A 281 26.33 28.15 4.32
N ALA A 282 26.20 29.01 3.31
CA ALA A 282 25.40 30.23 3.42
C ALA A 282 23.90 29.91 3.46
N TYR A 283 23.46 28.97 2.63
CA TYR A 283 22.07 28.47 2.64
C TYR A 283 21.71 27.82 3.97
N ARG A 284 22.61 27.05 4.55
CA ARG A 284 22.42 26.46 5.88
C ARG A 284 22.24 27.54 6.95
N ALA A 285 23.10 28.56 7.01
CA ALA A 285 23.00 29.64 7.99
C ALA A 285 21.66 30.38 7.88
N THR A 286 21.24 30.72 6.66
CA THR A 286 19.95 31.39 6.40
C THR A 286 18.77 30.48 6.86
N LEU A 287 18.86 29.20 6.65
CA LEU A 287 17.83 28.26 7.00
C LEU A 287 17.72 28.08 8.52
N GLU A 288 18.85 27.93 9.22
CA GLU A 288 18.90 27.81 10.67
C GLU A 288 18.35 29.07 11.37
N GLU A 289 18.72 30.26 10.89
CA GLU A 289 18.18 31.53 11.42
C GLU A 289 16.66 31.64 11.27
N TRP A 290 16.14 31.24 10.09
CA TRP A 290 14.70 31.25 9.83
C TRP A 290 13.95 30.24 10.68
N LEU A 291 14.50 29.03 10.85
CA LEU A 291 13.89 27.98 11.68
C LEU A 291 13.83 28.36 13.15
N ASP A 292 14.87 29.01 13.67
CA ASP A 292 14.90 29.48 15.06
C ASP A 292 13.90 30.61 15.31
N LYS A 293 13.74 31.51 14.33
CA LYS A 293 12.87 32.67 14.46
C LYS A 293 11.40 32.33 14.27
N GLU A 294 11.06 31.65 13.19
CA GLU A 294 9.66 31.44 12.76
C GLU A 294 9.10 30.07 13.21
N LYS A 295 9.97 29.11 13.54
CA LYS A 295 9.64 27.73 13.94
C LYS A 295 8.59 27.06 13.03
N PRO A 296 8.73 27.13 11.70
CA PRO A 296 7.71 26.64 10.78
C PRO A 296 7.51 25.10 10.89
N TYR A 297 8.48 24.40 11.45
CA TYR A 297 8.41 22.97 11.72
C TYR A 297 7.33 22.57 12.72
N LEU A 298 6.78 23.53 13.50
CA LEU A 298 5.63 23.28 14.39
C LEU A 298 4.31 23.17 13.63
N ASN A 299 4.27 23.55 12.35
CA ASN A 299 3.12 23.28 11.50
C ASN A 299 3.15 21.80 11.06
N PRO A 300 2.09 20.98 11.35
CA PRO A 300 2.04 19.58 10.92
C PRO A 300 2.04 19.41 9.40
N GLU A 301 1.59 20.40 8.64
CA GLU A 301 1.54 20.38 7.17
C GLU A 301 2.84 20.89 6.49
N PHE A 302 3.88 21.21 7.27
CA PHE A 302 5.14 21.73 6.76
C PHE A 302 5.82 20.75 5.80
N GLN A 303 6.21 21.23 4.61
CA GLN A 303 6.76 20.43 3.52
C GLN A 303 8.11 20.98 3.06
N LEU A 304 8.89 20.15 2.35
CA LEU A 304 10.18 20.54 1.77
C LEU A 304 10.05 21.79 0.89
N MET A 305 8.97 21.93 0.13
CA MET A 305 8.75 23.05 -0.77
C MET A 305 8.51 24.38 -0.04
N ASP A 306 8.12 24.36 1.24
CA ASP A 306 7.93 25.57 2.03
C ASP A 306 9.26 26.27 2.32
N LEU A 307 10.39 25.56 2.23
CA LEU A 307 11.73 26.13 2.32
C LEU A 307 12.03 27.15 1.21
N ARG A 308 11.27 27.12 0.10
CA ARG A 308 11.41 28.12 -0.97
C ARG A 308 11.07 29.54 -0.53
N GLN A 309 10.43 29.72 0.60
CA GLN A 309 10.16 31.04 1.18
C GLN A 309 11.47 31.77 1.51
N VAL A 310 12.53 31.05 1.85
CA VAL A 310 13.84 31.60 2.24
C VAL A 310 14.97 31.18 1.31
N LEU A 311 14.84 30.03 0.66
CA LEU A 311 15.83 29.52 -0.29
C LEU A 311 15.16 29.32 -1.65
N PRO A 312 15.43 30.17 -2.67
CA PRO A 312 14.83 30.06 -3.99
C PRO A 312 15.47 28.93 -4.82
N LEU A 313 15.45 27.72 -4.27
CA LEU A 313 16.05 26.52 -4.84
C LEU A 313 14.95 25.58 -5.33
N ASN A 314 15.27 24.75 -6.32
CA ASN A 314 14.36 23.69 -6.76
C ASN A 314 14.32 22.55 -5.74
N ARG A 315 13.34 21.67 -5.87
CA ARG A 315 13.07 20.57 -4.96
C ARG A 315 14.23 19.59 -4.80
N SER A 316 14.83 19.19 -5.93
CA SER A 316 15.96 18.26 -5.94
C SER A 316 17.14 18.85 -5.16
N TYR A 317 17.42 20.13 -5.36
CA TYR A 317 18.51 20.83 -4.68
C TYR A 317 18.23 20.98 -3.17
N LEU A 318 17.01 21.34 -2.76
CA LEU A 318 16.61 21.41 -1.35
C LEU A 318 16.76 20.05 -0.65
N SER A 319 16.31 18.96 -1.30
CA SER A 319 16.47 17.62 -0.75
C SER A 319 17.93 17.20 -0.64
N GLN A 320 18.75 17.54 -1.64
CA GLN A 320 20.19 17.28 -1.63
C GLN A 320 20.91 18.10 -0.55
N LEU A 321 20.57 19.38 -0.40
CA LEU A 321 21.11 20.27 0.63
C LEU A 321 20.88 19.69 2.03
N ILE A 322 19.65 19.25 2.33
CA ILE A 322 19.35 18.66 3.63
C ILE A 322 20.15 17.36 3.84
N ASN A 323 20.18 16.50 2.84
CA ASN A 323 20.93 15.24 2.96
C ASN A 323 22.44 15.46 3.13
N SER A 324 23.04 16.46 2.45
CA SER A 324 24.48 16.75 2.55
C SER A 324 24.84 17.44 3.84
N GLU A 325 24.06 18.44 4.29
CA GLU A 325 24.38 19.26 5.46
C GLU A 325 23.96 18.62 6.79
N TYR A 326 22.87 17.88 6.82
CA TYR A 326 22.34 17.28 8.06
C TYR A 326 22.45 15.75 8.09
N GLY A 327 22.85 15.08 6.99
CA GLY A 327 23.06 13.64 6.92
C GLY A 327 21.79 12.81 7.05
N CYS A 328 20.61 13.41 6.86
CA CYS A 328 19.31 12.75 7.08
C CYS A 328 18.25 13.22 6.07
N THR A 329 17.09 12.57 6.05
CA THR A 329 15.96 12.99 5.21
C THR A 329 15.26 14.21 5.81
N PHE A 330 14.48 14.94 4.99
CA PHE A 330 13.67 16.06 5.48
C PHE A 330 12.74 15.65 6.63
N TYR A 331 12.11 14.50 6.52
CA TYR A 331 11.28 13.93 7.58
C TYR A 331 12.04 13.75 8.90
N GLN A 332 13.20 13.12 8.84
CA GLN A 332 14.04 12.90 10.03
C GLN A 332 14.51 14.21 10.64
N TRP A 333 14.96 15.13 9.82
CA TRP A 333 15.42 16.44 10.26
C TRP A 333 14.33 17.24 10.99
N ILE A 334 13.17 17.39 10.38
CA ILE A 334 12.05 18.14 10.99
C ILE A 334 11.55 17.46 12.25
N ASN A 335 11.44 16.13 12.25
CA ASN A 335 11.02 15.41 13.45
C ASN A 335 12.06 15.50 14.58
N GLY A 336 13.34 15.55 14.28
CA GLY A 336 14.39 15.85 15.25
C GLY A 336 14.15 17.19 15.94
N LEU A 337 13.89 18.27 15.17
CA LEU A 337 13.57 19.61 15.71
C LEU A 337 12.30 19.59 16.57
N ARG A 338 11.26 18.89 16.14
CA ARG A 338 10.01 18.72 16.90
C ARG A 338 10.22 17.97 18.23
N ILE A 339 11.10 16.98 18.25
CA ILE A 339 11.45 16.25 19.47
C ILE A 339 12.23 17.12 20.44
N GLU A 340 13.17 17.93 19.98
CA GLU A 340 13.87 18.88 20.86
C GLU A 340 12.90 19.90 21.46
N GLU A 341 11.97 20.42 20.67
CA GLU A 341 10.91 21.30 21.19
C GLU A 341 9.99 20.58 22.17
N ALA A 342 9.65 19.31 21.93
CA ALA A 342 8.86 18.51 22.88
C ALA A 342 9.60 18.30 24.20
N LYS A 343 10.90 18.05 24.19
CA LYS A 343 11.74 17.96 25.40
C LYS A 343 11.70 19.28 26.16
N ARG A 344 11.90 20.43 25.46
CA ARG A 344 11.83 21.77 26.05
C ARG A 344 10.48 22.03 26.72
N LEU A 345 9.38 21.78 26.00
CA LEU A 345 8.02 21.98 26.55
C LEU A 345 7.73 21.09 27.77
N MET A 346 8.17 19.83 27.75
CA MET A 346 7.98 18.93 28.89
C MET A 346 8.80 19.33 30.12
N THR A 347 9.95 20.01 29.93
CA THR A 347 10.79 20.55 31.02
C THR A 347 10.18 21.84 31.56
N GLU A 348 9.78 22.78 30.70
CA GLU A 348 9.24 24.08 31.11
C GLU A 348 7.81 23.96 31.70
N GLN A 349 7.03 23.01 31.23
CA GLN A 349 5.63 22.80 31.62
C GLN A 349 5.39 21.31 32.01
N PRO A 350 5.87 20.88 33.18
CA PRO A 350 5.79 19.48 33.60
C PRO A 350 4.36 18.94 33.73
N ASP A 351 3.35 19.79 33.95
CA ASP A 351 1.94 19.38 34.05
C ASP A 351 1.24 19.22 32.71
N LEU A 352 1.88 19.59 31.60
CA LEU A 352 1.28 19.50 30.28
C LEU A 352 1.05 18.02 29.89
N LYS A 353 -0.14 17.72 29.37
CA LYS A 353 -0.45 16.38 28.87
C LYS A 353 0.35 16.07 27.61
N ILE A 354 0.75 14.81 27.42
CA ILE A 354 1.51 14.40 26.24
C ILE A 354 0.74 14.66 24.93
N GLN A 355 -0.59 14.63 24.97
CA GLN A 355 -1.41 15.01 23.82
C GLN A 355 -1.20 16.47 23.42
N ASP A 356 -1.22 17.38 24.40
CA ASP A 356 -1.05 18.82 24.17
C ASP A 356 0.38 19.13 23.70
N VAL A 357 1.39 18.37 24.21
CA VAL A 357 2.77 18.43 23.73
C VAL A 357 2.83 18.04 22.25
N ALA A 358 2.15 16.96 21.84
CA ALA A 358 2.13 16.52 20.47
C ALA A 358 1.56 17.60 19.52
N GLU A 359 0.42 18.18 19.86
CA GLU A 359 -0.24 19.21 19.08
C GLU A 359 0.63 20.48 18.94
N ARG A 360 1.24 20.94 20.05
CA ARG A 360 2.11 22.14 20.05
C ARG A 360 3.42 21.95 19.32
N CYS A 361 3.92 20.70 19.26
CA CYS A 361 5.16 20.38 18.53
C CYS A 361 4.93 20.00 17.05
N GLY A 362 3.71 20.15 16.53
CA GLY A 362 3.41 19.88 15.12
C GLY A 362 3.26 18.41 14.79
N PHE A 363 3.04 17.54 15.77
CA PHE A 363 2.66 16.15 15.52
C PHE A 363 1.14 16.04 15.32
N SER A 364 0.72 15.22 14.39
CA SER A 364 -0.69 14.99 14.08
C SER A 364 -1.49 14.35 15.24
N ASN A 365 -0.81 13.60 16.11
CA ASN A 365 -1.40 12.99 17.30
C ASN A 365 -0.35 12.47 18.29
N GLN A 366 -0.79 12.15 19.51
CA GLN A 366 0.07 11.62 20.57
C GLN A 366 0.80 10.32 20.17
N LYS A 367 0.18 9.45 19.37
CA LYS A 367 0.78 8.17 18.96
C LYS A 367 2.00 8.38 18.05
N VAL A 368 1.95 9.38 17.18
CA VAL A 368 3.05 9.75 16.30
C VAL A 368 4.20 10.35 17.10
N LEU A 369 3.91 11.30 17.99
CA LEU A 369 4.91 11.82 18.93
C LEU A 369 5.58 10.66 19.68
N TRP A 370 4.80 9.75 20.27
CA TRP A 370 5.34 8.63 21.05
C TRP A 370 6.30 7.77 20.22
N ARG A 371 5.89 7.37 19.00
CA ARG A 371 6.71 6.54 18.11
C ARG A 371 8.01 7.26 17.71
N THR A 372 7.90 8.52 17.32
CA THR A 372 9.06 9.32 16.91
C THR A 372 10.00 9.56 18.08
N PHE A 373 9.45 9.87 19.26
CA PHE A 373 10.23 10.11 20.47
C PHE A 373 11.03 8.86 20.90
N VAL A 374 10.39 7.69 20.86
CA VAL A 374 11.07 6.41 21.17
C VAL A 374 12.17 6.11 20.16
N ASN A 375 11.92 6.37 18.87
CA ASN A 375 12.94 6.14 17.82
C ASN A 375 14.15 7.05 17.98
N GLU A 376 13.96 8.32 18.37
CA GLU A 376 15.03 9.30 18.53
C GLU A 376 15.77 9.19 19.87
N THR A 377 15.07 8.88 20.95
CA THR A 377 15.62 8.94 22.31
C THR A 377 15.82 7.58 22.97
N GLY A 378 15.24 6.52 22.43
CA GLY A 378 15.25 5.18 23.01
C GLY A 378 14.29 4.97 24.19
N MET A 379 13.51 6.00 24.61
CA MET A 379 12.56 5.93 25.72
C MET A 379 11.26 6.65 25.38
N SER A 380 10.19 6.34 26.11
CA SER A 380 8.89 7.01 25.90
C SER A 380 8.90 8.45 26.43
N PRO A 381 8.02 9.35 25.93
CA PRO A 381 7.88 10.70 26.46
C PRO A 381 7.60 10.73 27.97
N SER A 382 6.80 9.79 28.47
CA SER A 382 6.47 9.69 29.91
C SER A 382 7.66 9.24 30.73
N GLU A 383 8.46 8.27 30.27
CA GLU A 383 9.71 7.83 30.93
C GLU A 383 10.75 8.94 30.92
N TRP A 384 10.87 9.67 29.82
CA TRP A 384 11.78 10.80 29.69
C TRP A 384 11.40 11.91 30.69
N LYS A 385 10.13 12.27 30.78
CA LYS A 385 9.59 13.26 31.71
C LYS A 385 9.82 12.86 33.19
N ALA A 386 9.67 11.56 33.51
CA ALA A 386 9.94 11.04 34.85
C ALA A 386 11.45 11.04 35.20
N LYS A 387 12.31 10.82 34.20
CA LYS A 387 13.78 10.76 34.40
C LYS A 387 14.43 12.13 34.47
N PHE A 388 13.87 13.15 33.82
CA PHE A 388 14.38 14.53 33.76
C PHE A 388 13.31 15.53 34.24
N PRO A 389 12.95 15.49 35.54
CA PRO A 389 11.82 16.31 36.03
C PRO A 389 12.14 17.80 36.14
N ASN A 390 13.40 18.26 36.05
CA ASN A 390 13.82 19.68 36.15
C ASN A 390 15.28 19.84 35.71
N THR A 391 15.61 19.70 34.45
CA THR A 391 16.92 20.11 33.93
C THR A 391 16.85 21.46 33.30
#